data_52468b249248ef033778857215356011
#
_entry.id   52468b249248ef033778857215356011
#
_cell.length_a   1.000
_cell.length_b   1.000
_cell.length_c   1.000
_cell.angle_alpha   90.00
_cell.angle_beta   90.00
_cell.angle_gamma   90.00
#
_symmetry.space_group_name_H-M   'P 1'
#
loop_
_entity.id
_entity.type
_entity.pdbx_description
1 polymer ?
#
loop_
_entity_poly.entity_id
_entity_poly.type
_entity_poly.pdbx_seq_one_letter_code
_entity_poly.pdbx_strand_id
1 'polypeptide(L)'
;MRRPTAKRARGREGNAEPAAQLLLSSQLIFNIGFYAVVPFLAVAMRDDFGMGAMAIGIVLGARTFAQQGLFLFGGALSDKWGARQSMIMGCLVRIAGFLTLAWATDFPMFLIGAVVTGIGGALFSPALQSLVGAAAARDSTTNNTADGPGDQDTGKKNKGSSLFALVVVCGEVGAVVGPLLGSLLLHTGFDTSLLTGAAVFALMAGVFWLFLPKTPAQASATAAKPPNSVPPSGLWSCLREKRFIGFAAFYSVNLLAANQLYFGLPVELERSGAGTSNLAVVFAYASLLTITLQWPIARLMRKAGPETALPLGFSLQALGFASLTALAVFPPPGLLPVLPAMLLVTGLALGNMCVMPMAMGLVLEFSAGRPTGAYYGMLASAGGLAVVTGNAALAPLYEYATTPSITAAAPWLLMTLLGVVSAVFIGKFIPGSSARAAARRKLHTV
;
A
#
# COMPACT_ATOMS: atom_id res chain seq x y z
N MET A 1 13.38 55.46 -40.31
CA MET A 1 12.93 54.05 -40.20
C MET A 1 12.82 53.69 -38.72
N ARG A 2 11.57 53.66 -38.19
CA ARG A 2 11.28 53.30 -36.80
C ARG A 2 11.03 51.78 -36.73
N ARG A 3 11.77 51.03 -35.86
CA ARG A 3 11.49 49.63 -35.56
C ARG A 3 10.23 49.52 -34.67
N PRO A 4 9.31 48.57 -34.94
CA PRO A 4 8.17 48.36 -34.08
C PRO A 4 8.59 47.57 -32.82
N THR A 5 8.25 48.13 -31.67
CA THR A 5 8.36 47.50 -30.37
C THR A 5 7.37 46.35 -30.28
N ALA A 6 7.85 45.11 -30.17
CA ALA A 6 7.03 43.94 -29.90
C ALA A 6 6.37 44.04 -28.52
N LYS A 7 5.06 44.24 -28.50
CA LYS A 7 4.21 44.07 -27.33
C LYS A 7 4.34 42.60 -26.84
N ARG A 8 5.03 42.41 -25.72
CA ARG A 8 5.01 41.15 -24.98
C ARG A 8 3.55 40.86 -24.63
N ALA A 9 2.97 39.84 -25.25
CA ALA A 9 1.69 39.27 -24.87
C ALA A 9 1.83 38.68 -23.45
N ARG A 10 1.37 39.44 -22.43
CA ARG A 10 0.99 38.89 -21.12
C ARG A 10 -0.30 38.11 -21.33
N GLY A 11 -0.21 36.82 -21.45
CA GLY A 11 -1.35 35.92 -21.61
C GLY A 11 -0.92 34.47 -21.41
N ARG A 12 -0.29 34.18 -20.27
CA ARG A 12 -0.23 32.84 -19.73
C ARG A 12 -0.85 32.92 -18.34
N GLU A 13 -2.15 32.69 -18.29
CA GLU A 13 -2.78 32.19 -17.07
C GLU A 13 -2.00 30.94 -16.69
N GLY A 14 -1.13 31.08 -15.69
CA GLY A 14 -0.31 30.01 -15.19
C GLY A 14 -1.22 28.91 -14.67
N ASN A 15 -1.11 27.72 -15.23
CA ASN A 15 -1.53 26.49 -14.55
C ASN A 15 -0.75 26.46 -13.23
N ALA A 16 -1.33 27.00 -12.17
CA ALA A 16 -0.75 26.97 -10.84
C ALA A 16 -0.66 25.50 -10.44
N GLU A 17 0.54 25.02 -10.19
CA GLU A 17 0.79 23.65 -9.74
C GLU A 17 0.37 23.49 -8.30
N PRO A 18 -0.12 22.30 -7.90
CA PRO A 18 -0.31 22.04 -6.48
C PRO A 18 1.06 22.13 -5.79
N ALA A 19 1.15 22.97 -4.75
CA ALA A 19 2.36 23.05 -3.96
C ALA A 19 2.72 21.67 -3.41
N ALA A 20 4.01 21.30 -3.43
CA ALA A 20 4.47 20.01 -2.89
C ALA A 20 3.96 19.79 -1.46
N GLN A 21 3.84 20.85 -0.67
CA GLN A 21 3.25 20.83 0.67
C GLN A 21 1.80 20.33 0.68
N LEU A 22 0.98 20.68 -0.32
CA LEU A 22 -0.40 20.20 -0.42
C LEU A 22 -0.44 18.70 -0.68
N LEU A 23 0.45 18.16 -1.51
CA LEU A 23 0.52 16.71 -1.80
C LEU A 23 1.01 15.93 -0.57
N LEU A 24 2.01 16.45 0.15
CA LEU A 24 2.54 15.85 1.37
C LEU A 24 1.51 15.83 2.50
N SER A 25 0.84 16.97 2.74
CA SER A 25 -0.24 17.05 3.73
C SER A 25 -1.43 16.18 3.36
N SER A 26 -1.75 16.05 2.06
CA SER A 26 -2.80 15.13 1.59
C SER A 26 -2.49 13.67 1.93
N GLN A 27 -1.25 13.23 1.71
CA GLN A 27 -0.81 11.87 2.06
C GLN A 27 -0.88 11.63 3.57
N LEU A 28 -0.38 12.60 4.35
CA LEU A 28 -0.40 12.55 5.81
C LEU A 28 -1.83 12.42 6.35
N ILE A 29 -2.71 13.35 5.96
CA ILE A 29 -4.10 13.41 6.45
C ILE A 29 -4.89 12.18 5.98
N PHE A 30 -4.69 11.74 4.73
CA PHE A 30 -5.31 10.53 4.21
C PHE A 30 -4.95 9.30 5.06
N ASN A 31 -3.68 9.16 5.41
CA ASN A 31 -3.21 8.04 6.22
C ASN A 31 -3.67 8.16 7.68
N ILE A 32 -3.68 9.36 8.27
CA ILE A 32 -4.26 9.57 9.61
C ILE A 32 -5.73 9.09 9.62
N GLY A 33 -6.56 9.57 8.69
CA GLY A 33 -7.96 9.17 8.61
C GLY A 33 -8.17 7.68 8.33
N PHE A 34 -7.27 7.06 7.57
CA PHE A 34 -7.31 5.63 7.32
C PHE A 34 -6.94 4.81 8.57
N TYR A 35 -5.81 5.11 9.18
CA TYR A 35 -5.27 4.33 10.30
C TYR A 35 -5.99 4.63 11.62
N ALA A 36 -6.74 5.73 11.73
CA ALA A 36 -7.59 6.00 12.88
C ALA A 36 -8.82 5.07 12.94
N VAL A 37 -9.26 4.51 11.81
CA VAL A 37 -10.49 3.70 11.72
C VAL A 37 -10.20 2.23 11.44
N VAL A 38 -9.42 1.95 10.38
CA VAL A 38 -9.33 0.60 9.82
C VAL A 38 -8.75 -0.46 10.77
N PRO A 39 -7.70 -0.18 11.56
CA PRO A 39 -7.19 -1.15 12.53
C PRO A 39 -8.21 -1.56 13.61
N PHE A 40 -9.13 -0.65 13.92
CA PHE A 40 -10.12 -0.85 14.98
C PHE A 40 -11.46 -1.41 14.47
N LEU A 41 -11.66 -1.45 13.14
CA LEU A 41 -12.89 -1.96 12.55
C LEU A 41 -13.16 -3.43 12.95
N ALA A 42 -12.12 -4.28 12.93
CA ALA A 42 -12.24 -5.68 13.33
C ALA A 42 -12.63 -5.80 14.82
N VAL A 43 -12.04 -4.97 15.67
CA VAL A 43 -12.29 -4.94 17.11
C VAL A 43 -13.74 -4.51 17.38
N ALA A 44 -14.17 -3.41 16.78
CA ALA A 44 -15.55 -2.91 16.93
C ALA A 44 -16.59 -3.94 16.44
N MET A 45 -16.38 -4.54 15.26
CA MET A 45 -17.28 -5.58 14.73
C MET A 45 -17.43 -6.78 15.69
N ARG A 46 -16.34 -7.16 16.36
CA ARG A 46 -16.35 -8.27 17.31
C ARG A 46 -16.94 -7.87 18.66
N ASP A 47 -16.44 -6.78 19.26
CA ASP A 47 -16.70 -6.43 20.65
C ASP A 47 -18.06 -5.70 20.81
N ASP A 48 -18.41 -4.81 19.87
CA ASP A 48 -19.62 -4.01 19.94
C ASP A 48 -20.82 -4.71 19.26
N PHE A 49 -20.55 -5.52 18.18
CA PHE A 49 -21.61 -6.14 17.38
C PHE A 49 -21.61 -7.67 17.43
N GLY A 50 -20.70 -8.31 18.18
CA GLY A 50 -20.64 -9.77 18.35
C GLY A 50 -20.44 -10.57 17.08
N MET A 51 -19.82 -9.96 16.05
CA MET A 51 -19.62 -10.62 14.76
C MET A 51 -18.48 -11.66 14.82
N GLY A 52 -18.73 -12.84 14.25
CA GLY A 52 -17.73 -13.90 14.16
C GLY A 52 -16.60 -13.56 13.18
N ALA A 53 -15.48 -14.26 13.32
CA ALA A 53 -14.28 -14.05 12.52
C ALA A 53 -14.53 -14.14 11.00
N MET A 54 -15.45 -15.00 10.56
CA MET A 54 -15.83 -15.12 9.14
C MET A 54 -16.39 -13.79 8.60
N ALA A 55 -17.32 -13.16 9.31
CA ALA A 55 -17.92 -11.88 8.91
C ALA A 55 -16.85 -10.79 8.86
N ILE A 56 -16.00 -10.70 9.88
CA ILE A 56 -14.91 -9.73 9.97
C ILE A 56 -13.92 -9.93 8.82
N GLY A 57 -13.50 -11.18 8.57
CA GLY A 57 -12.56 -11.52 7.51
C GLY A 57 -13.09 -11.15 6.11
N ILE A 58 -14.37 -11.42 5.84
CA ILE A 58 -15.03 -11.03 4.58
C ILE A 58 -15.09 -9.52 4.43
N VAL A 59 -15.48 -8.78 5.46
CA VAL A 59 -15.58 -7.30 5.42
C VAL A 59 -14.21 -6.67 5.17
N LEU A 60 -13.17 -7.06 5.91
CA LEU A 60 -11.81 -6.54 5.71
C LEU A 60 -11.23 -6.95 4.37
N GLY A 61 -11.49 -8.19 3.95
CA GLY A 61 -11.09 -8.70 2.64
C GLY A 61 -11.75 -7.94 1.50
N ALA A 62 -13.07 -7.79 1.54
CA ALA A 62 -13.84 -7.06 0.53
C ALA A 62 -13.42 -5.58 0.43
N ARG A 63 -13.16 -4.92 1.57
CA ARG A 63 -12.62 -3.57 1.61
C ARG A 63 -11.27 -3.48 0.88
N THR A 64 -10.37 -4.40 1.19
CA THR A 64 -9.03 -4.44 0.60
C THR A 64 -9.10 -4.78 -0.90
N PHE A 65 -9.98 -5.72 -1.28
CA PHE A 65 -10.22 -6.02 -2.68
C PHE A 65 -10.80 -4.82 -3.44
N ALA A 66 -11.78 -4.11 -2.87
CA ALA A 66 -12.35 -2.91 -3.48
C ALA A 66 -11.28 -1.83 -3.68
N GLN A 67 -10.35 -1.67 -2.74
CA GLN A 67 -9.26 -0.70 -2.85
C GLN A 67 -8.21 -1.13 -3.87
N GLN A 68 -7.70 -2.34 -3.78
CA GLN A 68 -6.59 -2.82 -4.60
C GLN A 68 -7.05 -3.38 -5.95
N GLY A 69 -8.15 -4.13 -5.97
CA GLY A 69 -8.71 -4.71 -7.20
C GLY A 69 -9.23 -3.67 -8.17
N LEU A 70 -9.73 -2.55 -7.69
CA LEU A 70 -10.20 -1.43 -8.51
C LEU A 70 -9.13 -0.37 -8.79
N PHE A 71 -7.88 -0.57 -8.35
CA PHE A 71 -6.79 0.38 -8.54
C PHE A 71 -6.54 0.71 -10.02
N LEU A 72 -6.62 -0.29 -10.89
CA LEU A 72 -6.53 -0.10 -12.35
C LEU A 72 -7.65 0.79 -12.91
N PHE A 73 -8.88 0.57 -12.45
CA PHE A 73 -10.04 1.37 -12.87
C PHE A 73 -9.94 2.80 -12.32
N GLY A 74 -9.52 2.95 -11.06
CA GLY A 74 -9.29 4.25 -10.43
C GLY A 74 -8.23 5.07 -11.16
N GLY A 75 -7.14 4.44 -11.61
CA GLY A 75 -6.10 5.06 -12.44
C GLY A 75 -6.66 5.52 -13.79
N ALA A 76 -7.34 4.64 -14.52
CA ALA A 76 -7.98 4.97 -15.81
C ALA A 76 -9.01 6.11 -15.68
N LEU A 77 -9.75 6.14 -14.59
CA LEU A 77 -10.72 7.18 -14.31
C LEU A 77 -10.03 8.52 -13.97
N SER A 78 -8.93 8.47 -13.22
CA SER A 78 -8.08 9.62 -12.94
C SER A 78 -7.50 10.23 -14.22
N ASP A 79 -7.10 9.40 -15.19
CA ASP A 79 -6.61 9.86 -16.49
C ASP A 79 -7.72 10.54 -17.30
N LYS A 80 -8.97 10.04 -17.20
CA LYS A 80 -10.12 10.58 -17.92
C LYS A 80 -10.70 11.85 -17.28
N TRP A 81 -10.86 11.86 -15.97
CA TRP A 81 -11.49 12.97 -15.22
C TRP A 81 -10.50 14.04 -14.78
N GLY A 82 -9.21 13.67 -14.72
CA GLY A 82 -8.15 14.46 -14.10
C GLY A 82 -7.97 14.16 -12.60
N ALA A 83 -6.75 14.30 -12.13
CA ALA A 83 -6.37 13.94 -10.77
C ALA A 83 -7.17 14.69 -9.69
N ARG A 84 -7.45 15.99 -9.89
CA ARG A 84 -8.26 16.78 -8.95
C ARG A 84 -9.64 16.17 -8.72
N GLN A 85 -10.38 15.87 -9.81
CA GLN A 85 -11.73 15.34 -9.69
C GLN A 85 -11.73 13.95 -9.07
N SER A 86 -10.76 13.10 -9.43
CA SER A 86 -10.61 11.76 -8.85
C SER A 86 -10.30 11.81 -7.35
N MET A 87 -9.46 12.73 -6.89
CA MET A 87 -9.17 12.91 -5.46
C MET A 87 -10.40 13.39 -4.69
N ILE A 88 -11.14 14.38 -5.20
CA ILE A 88 -12.38 14.86 -4.59
C ILE A 88 -13.43 13.74 -4.53
N MET A 89 -13.66 13.04 -5.64
CA MET A 89 -14.60 11.90 -5.67
C MET A 89 -14.16 10.80 -4.71
N GLY A 90 -12.87 10.51 -4.63
CA GLY A 90 -12.32 9.54 -3.67
C GLY A 90 -12.64 9.93 -2.22
N CYS A 91 -12.52 11.22 -1.86
CA CYS A 91 -12.91 11.71 -0.55
C CYS A 91 -14.41 11.60 -0.31
N LEU A 92 -15.27 12.01 -1.27
CA LEU A 92 -16.72 11.94 -1.15
C LEU A 92 -17.22 10.50 -0.99
N VAL A 93 -16.69 9.58 -1.78
CA VAL A 93 -17.02 8.14 -1.68
C VAL A 93 -16.56 7.61 -0.32
N ARG A 94 -15.39 8.02 0.19
CA ARG A 94 -14.91 7.60 1.50
C ARG A 94 -15.76 8.15 2.64
N ILE A 95 -16.24 9.40 2.55
CA ILE A 95 -17.20 9.97 3.48
C ILE A 95 -18.48 9.13 3.51
N ALA A 96 -19.05 8.83 2.33
CA ALA A 96 -20.24 7.97 2.26
C ALA A 96 -19.99 6.60 2.91
N GLY A 97 -18.83 5.98 2.67
CA GLY A 97 -18.47 4.71 3.29
C GLY A 97 -18.33 4.80 4.82
N PHE A 98 -17.70 5.86 5.34
CA PHE A 98 -17.56 6.05 6.78
C PHE A 98 -18.91 6.34 7.46
N LEU A 99 -19.78 7.11 6.82
CA LEU A 99 -21.14 7.32 7.31
C LEU A 99 -21.95 6.02 7.30
N THR A 100 -21.83 5.21 6.24
CA THR A 100 -22.48 3.89 6.20
C THR A 100 -21.99 2.99 7.34
N LEU A 101 -20.68 2.99 7.63
CA LEU A 101 -20.10 2.23 8.74
C LEU A 101 -20.55 2.77 10.11
N ALA A 102 -20.69 4.10 10.26
CA ALA A 102 -21.11 4.72 11.51
C ALA A 102 -22.56 4.36 11.90
N TRP A 103 -23.41 4.09 10.93
CA TRP A 103 -24.78 3.64 11.14
C TRP A 103 -24.98 2.14 10.92
N ALA A 104 -23.89 1.40 10.71
CA ALA A 104 -23.98 -0.03 10.49
C ALA A 104 -24.33 -0.77 11.78
N THR A 105 -25.38 -1.58 11.72
CA THR A 105 -25.84 -2.42 12.83
C THR A 105 -25.78 -3.91 12.49
N ASP A 106 -25.59 -4.23 11.21
CA ASP A 106 -25.60 -5.59 10.70
C ASP A 106 -24.47 -5.85 9.70
N PHE A 107 -24.23 -7.11 9.39
CA PHE A 107 -23.19 -7.53 8.46
C PHE A 107 -23.31 -6.91 7.06
N PRO A 108 -24.48 -6.85 6.40
CA PRO A 108 -24.60 -6.23 5.09
C PRO A 108 -24.17 -4.75 5.08
N MET A 109 -24.54 -3.98 6.09
CA MET A 109 -24.15 -2.56 6.18
C MET A 109 -22.65 -2.40 6.41
N PHE A 110 -22.02 -3.20 7.27
CA PHE A 110 -20.58 -3.24 7.43
C PHE A 110 -19.87 -3.58 6.13
N LEU A 111 -20.38 -4.58 5.39
CA LEU A 111 -19.81 -4.98 4.10
C LEU A 111 -19.91 -3.87 3.07
N ILE A 112 -21.07 -3.25 2.92
CA ILE A 112 -21.29 -2.14 1.97
C ILE A 112 -20.39 -0.96 2.35
N GLY A 113 -20.37 -0.52 3.59
CA GLY A 113 -19.55 0.58 4.05
C GLY A 113 -18.05 0.33 3.84
N ALA A 114 -17.58 -0.88 4.13
CA ALA A 114 -16.21 -1.29 3.91
C ALA A 114 -15.83 -1.27 2.41
N VAL A 115 -16.67 -1.81 1.54
CA VAL A 115 -16.46 -1.79 0.08
C VAL A 115 -16.42 -0.35 -0.43
N VAL A 116 -17.37 0.50 -0.01
CA VAL A 116 -17.44 1.91 -0.42
C VAL A 116 -16.19 2.67 0.04
N THR A 117 -15.71 2.45 1.28
CA THR A 117 -14.44 3.06 1.73
C THR A 117 -13.25 2.59 0.90
N GLY A 118 -13.23 1.32 0.50
CA GLY A 118 -12.22 0.76 -0.41
C GLY A 118 -12.22 1.44 -1.78
N ILE A 119 -13.39 1.60 -2.40
CA ILE A 119 -13.56 2.30 -3.69
C ILE A 119 -13.04 3.74 -3.60
N GLY A 120 -13.34 4.46 -2.50
CA GLY A 120 -12.80 5.80 -2.27
C GLY A 120 -11.26 5.82 -2.28
N GLY A 121 -10.61 4.82 -1.68
CA GLY A 121 -9.15 4.66 -1.73
C GLY A 121 -8.61 4.36 -3.12
N ALA A 122 -9.31 3.53 -3.90
CA ALA A 122 -8.94 3.20 -5.28
C ALA A 122 -8.98 4.41 -6.22
N LEU A 123 -9.87 5.37 -5.98
CA LEU A 123 -9.95 6.63 -6.75
C LEU A 123 -8.88 7.65 -6.33
N PHE A 124 -8.59 7.72 -5.02
CA PHE A 124 -7.69 8.72 -4.46
C PHE A 124 -6.21 8.41 -4.74
N SER A 125 -5.77 7.19 -4.44
CA SER A 125 -4.35 6.85 -4.40
C SER A 125 -3.63 6.96 -5.75
N PRO A 126 -4.17 6.48 -6.89
CA PRO A 126 -3.53 6.65 -8.20
C PRO A 126 -3.45 8.12 -8.62
N ALA A 127 -4.49 8.90 -8.31
CA ALA A 127 -4.55 10.33 -8.62
C ALA A 127 -3.45 11.11 -7.87
N LEU A 128 -3.28 10.84 -6.57
CA LEU A 128 -2.21 11.45 -5.79
C LEU A 128 -0.82 11.06 -6.31
N GLN A 129 -0.60 9.76 -6.62
CA GLN A 129 0.67 9.28 -7.15
C GLN A 129 1.02 9.92 -8.50
N SER A 130 0.02 10.16 -9.36
CA SER A 130 0.23 10.82 -10.65
C SER A 130 0.67 12.30 -10.47
N LEU A 131 0.07 13.03 -9.51
CA LEU A 131 0.47 14.40 -9.19
C LEU A 131 1.86 14.48 -8.59
N VAL A 132 2.20 13.58 -7.67
CA VAL A 132 3.54 13.48 -7.08
C VAL A 132 4.58 13.18 -8.16
N GLY A 133 4.28 12.24 -9.08
CA GLY A 133 5.13 11.92 -10.21
C GLY A 133 5.37 13.10 -11.14
N ALA A 134 4.32 13.85 -11.47
CA ALA A 134 4.41 15.06 -12.28
C ALA A 134 5.24 16.15 -11.62
N ALA A 135 5.04 16.40 -10.32
CA ALA A 135 5.82 17.37 -9.55
C ALA A 135 7.31 16.98 -9.49
N ALA A 136 7.61 15.71 -9.23
CA ALA A 136 8.97 15.18 -9.18
C ALA A 136 9.72 15.29 -10.53
N ALA A 137 9.02 15.03 -11.64
CA ALA A 137 9.59 15.13 -12.97
C ALA A 137 9.98 16.57 -13.37
N ARG A 138 9.18 17.56 -12.94
CA ARG A 138 9.42 18.98 -13.24
C ARG A 138 10.58 19.57 -12.43
N ASP A 139 10.70 19.21 -11.16
CA ASP A 139 11.84 19.62 -10.32
C ASP A 139 13.16 19.16 -10.93
N SER A 140 13.19 18.02 -11.63
CA SER A 140 14.36 17.54 -12.34
C SER A 140 14.65 18.34 -13.63
N THR A 141 13.62 18.85 -14.30
CA THR A 141 13.77 19.59 -15.58
C THR A 141 14.18 21.06 -15.36
N THR A 142 13.65 21.71 -14.33
CA THR A 142 13.95 23.11 -14.01
C THR A 142 15.42 23.30 -13.58
N ASN A 143 16.01 22.29 -12.95
CA ASN A 143 17.42 22.31 -12.57
C ASN A 143 18.38 22.10 -13.77
N ASN A 144 17.94 21.39 -14.84
CA ASN A 144 18.75 21.19 -16.04
C ASN A 144 18.81 22.41 -16.97
N THR A 145 17.88 23.35 -16.83
CA THR A 145 17.83 24.59 -17.63
C THR A 145 18.55 25.78 -16.98
N ALA A 146 18.85 25.69 -15.68
CA ALA A 146 19.52 26.75 -14.93
C ALA A 146 21.07 26.66 -14.94
N ASP A 147 21.62 25.51 -15.28
CA ASP A 147 23.07 25.28 -15.30
C ASP A 147 23.57 25.19 -16.76
N GLY A 148 24.55 26.05 -17.13
CA GLY A 148 25.25 25.99 -18.39
C GLY A 148 26.07 24.67 -18.52
N PRO A 149 26.60 24.35 -19.75
CA PRO A 149 27.29 23.10 -20.03
C PRO A 149 28.67 23.05 -19.39
N GLY A 150 28.79 22.73 -18.11
CA GLY A 150 30.11 22.74 -17.46
C GLY A 150 30.24 21.97 -16.13
N ASP A 151 29.19 21.61 -15.44
CA ASP A 151 29.35 21.01 -14.11
C ASP A 151 28.53 19.73 -13.96
N GLN A 152 29.18 18.61 -14.33
CA GLN A 152 28.66 17.25 -14.10
C GLN A 152 29.07 16.79 -12.68
N ASP A 153 28.59 17.43 -11.63
CA ASP A 153 28.79 16.93 -10.28
C ASP A 153 27.58 16.08 -9.85
N THR A 154 27.91 14.91 -9.34
CA THR A 154 27.03 13.77 -9.02
C THR A 154 26.04 14.02 -7.89
N GLY A 155 25.96 15.23 -7.35
CA GLY A 155 25.10 15.64 -6.24
C GLY A 155 23.66 16.02 -6.59
N LYS A 156 23.33 16.29 -7.86
CA LYS A 156 22.08 16.96 -8.26
C LYS A 156 20.92 16.04 -8.72
N LYS A 157 21.15 14.73 -8.82
CA LYS A 157 20.13 13.75 -9.26
C LYS A 157 19.00 13.46 -8.23
N ASN A 158 18.98 14.15 -7.07
CA ASN A 158 18.25 13.70 -5.88
C ASN A 158 16.94 14.42 -5.53
N LYS A 159 16.54 15.51 -6.19
CA LYS A 159 15.33 16.24 -5.72
C LYS A 159 14.00 15.55 -6.06
N GLY A 160 13.86 14.97 -7.25
CA GLY A 160 12.65 14.22 -7.62
C GLY A 160 12.46 12.95 -6.79
N SER A 161 13.55 12.23 -6.46
CA SER A 161 13.51 11.10 -5.53
C SER A 161 13.23 11.53 -4.08
N SER A 162 13.54 12.77 -3.73
CA SER A 162 13.28 13.38 -2.43
C SER A 162 11.78 13.57 -2.16
N LEU A 163 10.99 14.02 -3.15
CA LEU A 163 9.54 14.22 -2.98
C LEU A 163 8.80 12.89 -2.75
N PHE A 164 9.13 11.85 -3.53
CA PHE A 164 8.57 10.52 -3.28
C PHE A 164 8.95 9.97 -1.90
N ALA A 165 10.20 10.17 -1.46
CA ALA A 165 10.63 9.77 -0.13
C ALA A 165 9.85 10.52 0.97
N LEU A 166 9.62 11.83 0.80
CA LEU A 166 8.82 12.62 1.74
C LEU A 166 7.35 12.16 1.79
N VAL A 167 6.75 11.79 0.65
CA VAL A 167 5.39 11.22 0.59
C VAL A 167 5.32 9.93 1.41
N VAL A 168 6.32 9.05 1.28
CA VAL A 168 6.40 7.82 2.09
C VAL A 168 6.51 8.17 3.58
N VAL A 169 7.42 9.07 3.95
CA VAL A 169 7.58 9.50 5.36
C VAL A 169 6.28 10.11 5.91
N CYS A 170 5.61 10.99 5.15
CA CYS A 170 4.29 11.52 5.55
C CYS A 170 3.26 10.41 5.72
N GLY A 171 3.30 9.39 4.86
CA GLY A 171 2.46 8.20 4.98
C GLY A 171 2.70 7.45 6.28
N GLU A 172 3.97 7.20 6.63
CA GLU A 172 4.35 6.50 7.86
C GLU A 172 4.05 7.32 9.12
N VAL A 173 4.26 8.63 9.08
CA VAL A 173 3.83 9.51 10.20
C VAL A 173 2.32 9.42 10.41
N GLY A 174 1.53 9.39 9.32
CA GLY A 174 0.09 9.14 9.40
C GLY A 174 -0.26 7.76 9.97
N ALA A 175 0.54 6.75 9.67
CA ALA A 175 0.37 5.39 10.20
C ALA A 175 0.73 5.28 11.70
N VAL A 176 1.53 6.20 12.25
CA VAL A 176 1.76 6.33 13.70
C VAL A 176 0.65 7.12 14.37
N VAL A 177 0.35 8.30 13.83
CA VAL A 177 -0.60 9.24 14.45
C VAL A 177 -2.03 8.73 14.36
N GLY A 178 -2.40 8.07 13.25
CA GLY A 178 -3.75 7.55 13.02
C GLY A 178 -4.23 6.60 14.12
N PRO A 179 -3.54 5.49 14.42
CA PRO A 179 -3.96 4.55 15.45
C PRO A 179 -3.98 5.17 16.86
N LEU A 180 -3.07 6.11 17.16
CA LEU A 180 -3.08 6.84 18.43
C LEU A 180 -4.35 7.67 18.57
N LEU A 181 -4.72 8.41 17.52
CA LEU A 181 -5.98 9.17 17.50
C LEU A 181 -7.19 8.24 17.52
N GLY A 182 -7.16 7.13 16.77
CA GLY A 182 -8.21 6.12 16.75
C GLY A 182 -8.43 5.50 18.13
N SER A 183 -7.34 5.15 18.82
CA SER A 183 -7.43 4.63 20.20
C SER A 183 -8.03 5.62 21.19
N LEU A 184 -7.69 6.91 21.08
CA LEU A 184 -8.31 7.97 21.90
C LEU A 184 -9.80 8.13 21.62
N LEU A 185 -10.18 8.12 20.33
CA LEU A 185 -11.57 8.28 19.90
C LEU A 185 -12.44 7.07 20.25
N LEU A 186 -11.85 5.85 20.32
CA LEU A 186 -12.55 4.64 20.71
C LEU A 186 -13.14 4.74 22.14
N HIS A 187 -12.52 5.49 23.05
CA HIS A 187 -13.07 5.74 24.39
C HIS A 187 -14.41 6.49 24.34
N THR A 188 -14.71 7.20 23.27
CA THR A 188 -15.98 7.92 23.06
C THR A 188 -16.96 7.15 22.15
N GLY A 189 -16.55 5.98 21.64
CA GLY A 189 -17.31 5.13 20.74
C GLY A 189 -16.70 5.04 19.34
N PHE A 190 -16.88 3.89 18.69
CA PHE A 190 -16.38 3.66 17.33
C PHE A 190 -17.01 4.61 16.30
N ASP A 191 -18.28 4.96 16.48
CA ASP A 191 -19.02 5.92 15.65
C ASP A 191 -18.33 7.29 15.62
N THR A 192 -17.81 7.75 16.76
CA THR A 192 -17.08 9.01 16.86
C THR A 192 -15.81 9.00 16.01
N SER A 193 -15.09 7.88 15.97
CA SER A 193 -13.91 7.70 15.11
C SER A 193 -14.28 7.79 13.63
N LEU A 194 -15.39 7.15 13.23
CA LEU A 194 -15.89 7.17 11.85
C LEU A 194 -16.36 8.56 11.44
N LEU A 195 -17.13 9.25 12.27
CA LEU A 195 -17.62 10.61 12.01
C LEU A 195 -16.46 11.61 11.95
N THR A 196 -15.46 11.49 12.82
CA THR A 196 -14.24 12.31 12.79
C THR A 196 -13.47 12.06 11.50
N GLY A 197 -13.31 10.79 11.09
CA GLY A 197 -12.72 10.43 9.80
C GLY A 197 -13.49 11.02 8.61
N ALA A 198 -14.82 10.96 8.62
CA ALA A 198 -15.66 11.55 7.59
C ALA A 198 -15.49 13.09 7.53
N ALA A 199 -15.42 13.77 8.68
CA ALA A 199 -15.19 15.21 8.76
C ALA A 199 -13.80 15.58 8.21
N VAL A 200 -12.76 14.82 8.52
CA VAL A 200 -11.41 15.00 7.95
C VAL A 200 -11.42 14.88 6.43
N PHE A 201 -12.10 13.86 5.87
CA PHE A 201 -12.21 13.72 4.42
C PHE A 201 -13.07 14.80 3.77
N ALA A 202 -14.09 15.32 4.47
CA ALA A 202 -14.87 16.47 4.01
C ALA A 202 -14.01 17.73 3.92
N LEU A 203 -13.20 17.99 4.95
CA LEU A 203 -12.23 19.09 4.95
C LEU A 203 -11.23 18.94 3.79
N MET A 204 -10.67 17.72 3.59
CA MET A 204 -9.77 17.43 2.46
C MET A 204 -10.43 17.70 1.11
N ALA A 205 -11.67 17.24 0.91
CA ALA A 205 -12.41 17.50 -0.32
C ALA A 205 -12.57 19.01 -0.57
N GLY A 206 -12.88 19.80 0.46
CA GLY A 206 -12.93 21.26 0.40
C GLY A 206 -11.58 21.89 0.04
N VAL A 207 -10.49 21.44 0.67
CA VAL A 207 -9.14 21.91 0.37
C VAL A 207 -8.76 21.60 -1.09
N PHE A 208 -9.07 20.40 -1.60
CA PHE A 208 -8.82 20.05 -3.00
C PHE A 208 -9.67 20.86 -3.97
N TRP A 209 -10.92 21.13 -3.60
CA TRP A 209 -11.78 22.00 -4.39
C TRP A 209 -11.23 23.42 -4.51
N LEU A 210 -10.67 23.96 -3.44
CA LEU A 210 -10.16 25.35 -3.41
C LEU A 210 -8.75 25.49 -3.99
N PHE A 211 -7.84 24.57 -3.65
CA PHE A 211 -6.40 24.76 -3.88
C PHE A 211 -5.83 23.87 -4.98
N LEU A 212 -6.51 22.79 -5.39
CA LEU A 212 -5.99 21.93 -6.46
C LEU A 212 -6.36 22.54 -7.83
N PRO A 213 -5.39 22.82 -8.71
CA PRO A 213 -5.68 23.41 -10.01
C PRO A 213 -6.51 22.46 -10.88
N LYS A 214 -7.37 23.03 -11.72
CA LYS A 214 -8.11 22.27 -12.75
C LYS A 214 -7.13 21.88 -13.85
N THR A 215 -6.53 20.71 -13.73
CA THR A 215 -5.66 20.16 -14.79
C THR A 215 -6.52 19.56 -15.89
N PRO A 216 -6.34 19.95 -17.17
CA PRO A 216 -7.05 19.28 -18.27
C PRO A 216 -6.67 17.80 -18.29
N ALA A 217 -7.66 16.93 -18.48
CA ALA A 217 -7.50 15.47 -18.52
C ALA A 217 -6.43 14.95 -19.50
N GLN A 218 -6.03 15.75 -20.48
CA GLN A 218 -5.06 15.40 -21.52
C GLN A 218 -3.58 15.66 -21.15
N ALA A 219 -3.28 16.43 -20.11
CA ALA A 219 -1.90 16.79 -19.78
C ALA A 219 -1.10 15.61 -19.18
N SER A 220 -1.77 14.65 -18.52
CA SER A 220 -1.12 13.44 -17.97
C SER A 220 -0.79 12.40 -19.05
N ALA A 221 -1.55 12.35 -20.14
CA ALA A 221 -1.34 11.36 -21.22
C ALA A 221 -0.19 11.73 -22.16
N THR A 222 0.24 13.00 -22.18
CA THR A 222 1.23 13.49 -23.15
C THR A 222 2.67 13.41 -22.64
N ALA A 223 2.89 13.20 -21.34
CA ALA A 223 4.22 13.22 -20.74
C ALA A 223 5.04 11.93 -20.92
N ALA A 224 4.50 10.85 -21.47
CA ALA A 224 5.22 9.59 -21.65
C ALA A 224 4.71 8.73 -22.81
N LYS A 225 4.57 9.27 -24.02
CA LYS A 225 4.57 8.40 -25.22
C LYS A 225 5.97 8.38 -25.79
N PRO A 226 6.74 7.30 -25.66
CA PRO A 226 7.92 7.09 -26.48
C PRO A 226 7.49 6.97 -27.95
N PRO A 227 8.32 7.45 -28.91
CA PRO A 227 7.97 7.52 -30.33
C PRO A 227 7.71 6.19 -31.06
N ASN A 228 7.82 5.05 -30.37
CA ASN A 228 7.52 3.70 -30.85
C ASN A 228 6.54 3.00 -29.89
N SER A 229 5.34 3.56 -29.72
CA SER A 229 4.29 2.85 -28.96
C SER A 229 3.80 1.67 -29.76
N VAL A 230 4.11 0.46 -29.27
CA VAL A 230 3.41 -0.77 -29.62
C VAL A 230 1.90 -0.52 -29.48
N PRO A 231 1.03 -0.99 -30.43
CA PRO A 231 -0.41 -0.79 -30.36
C PRO A 231 -0.95 -1.18 -28.98
N PRO A 232 -2.01 -0.56 -28.47
CA PRO A 232 -2.55 -0.87 -27.16
C PRO A 232 -2.98 -2.35 -27.16
N SER A 233 -2.06 -3.21 -26.76
CA SER A 233 -2.39 -4.57 -26.40
C SER A 233 -3.38 -4.44 -25.24
N GLY A 234 -4.63 -4.95 -25.43
CA GLY A 234 -5.72 -4.70 -24.50
C GLY A 234 -5.34 -4.99 -23.05
N LEU A 235 -6.06 -4.39 -22.09
CA LEU A 235 -5.90 -4.54 -20.64
C LEU A 235 -5.63 -5.99 -20.20
N TRP A 236 -6.06 -6.96 -20.99
CA TRP A 236 -5.93 -8.41 -20.77
C TRP A 236 -4.63 -9.04 -21.29
N SER A 237 -3.71 -8.26 -21.86
CA SER A 237 -2.44 -8.81 -22.39
C SER A 237 -1.55 -9.40 -21.30
N CYS A 238 -1.62 -8.86 -20.09
CA CYS A 238 -0.89 -9.39 -18.93
C CYS A 238 -1.36 -10.80 -18.52
N LEU A 239 -2.64 -11.16 -18.78
CA LEU A 239 -3.18 -12.49 -18.50
C LEU A 239 -2.65 -13.59 -19.44
N ARG A 240 -2.05 -13.25 -20.57
CA ARG A 240 -1.46 -14.23 -21.50
C ARG A 240 -0.04 -14.61 -21.10
N GLU A 241 0.58 -13.85 -20.21
CA GLU A 241 1.95 -14.09 -19.79
C GLU A 241 1.99 -15.00 -18.55
N LYS A 242 2.12 -16.30 -18.74
CA LYS A 242 2.10 -17.33 -17.69
C LYS A 242 3.12 -17.05 -16.56
N ARG A 243 4.31 -16.51 -16.92
CA ARG A 243 5.33 -16.14 -15.92
C ARG A 243 4.86 -15.01 -15.02
N PHE A 244 4.23 -13.99 -15.60
CA PHE A 244 3.69 -12.88 -14.82
C PHE A 244 2.53 -13.32 -13.91
N ILE A 245 1.63 -14.18 -14.40
CA ILE A 245 0.55 -14.74 -13.57
C ILE A 245 1.13 -15.54 -12.39
N GLY A 246 2.11 -16.40 -12.64
CA GLY A 246 2.77 -17.14 -11.57
C GLY A 246 3.47 -16.22 -10.55
N PHE A 247 4.16 -15.18 -11.04
CA PHE A 247 4.75 -14.16 -10.20
C PHE A 247 3.68 -13.44 -9.36
N ALA A 248 2.58 -12.99 -9.97
CA ALA A 248 1.48 -12.29 -9.29
C ALA A 248 0.81 -13.19 -8.23
N ALA A 249 0.64 -14.48 -8.50
CA ALA A 249 0.07 -15.44 -7.55
C ALA A 249 0.93 -15.58 -6.28
N PHE A 250 2.24 -15.74 -6.40
CA PHE A 250 3.12 -15.84 -5.23
C PHE A 250 3.32 -14.48 -4.54
N TYR A 251 3.40 -13.40 -5.32
CA TYR A 251 3.50 -12.04 -4.77
C TYR A 251 2.24 -11.64 -3.98
N SER A 252 1.06 -12.13 -4.35
CA SER A 252 -0.20 -11.81 -3.68
C SER A 252 -0.22 -12.18 -2.19
N VAL A 253 0.59 -13.17 -1.79
CA VAL A 253 0.81 -13.53 -0.38
C VAL A 253 1.37 -12.37 0.44
N ASN A 254 2.15 -11.46 -0.17
CA ASN A 254 2.65 -10.27 0.52
C ASN A 254 1.52 -9.34 1.00
N LEU A 255 0.48 -9.13 0.17
CA LEU A 255 -0.66 -8.31 0.57
C LEU A 255 -1.54 -9.04 1.60
N LEU A 256 -1.72 -10.35 1.46
CA LEU A 256 -2.42 -11.17 2.47
C LEU A 256 -1.69 -11.11 3.81
N ALA A 257 -0.36 -11.24 3.82
CA ALA A 257 0.46 -11.15 5.03
C ALA A 257 0.34 -9.76 5.68
N ALA A 258 0.44 -8.68 4.89
CA ALA A 258 0.25 -7.32 5.40
C ALA A 258 -1.17 -7.09 5.95
N ASN A 259 -2.19 -7.72 5.36
CA ASN A 259 -3.57 -7.61 5.85
C ASN A 259 -3.78 -8.25 7.21
N GLN A 260 -2.92 -9.19 7.63
CA GLN A 260 -2.99 -9.78 8.98
C GLN A 260 -2.70 -8.78 10.10
N LEU A 261 -2.13 -7.62 9.80
CA LEU A 261 -2.06 -6.51 10.75
C LEU A 261 -3.44 -5.97 11.19
N TYR A 262 -4.47 -6.17 10.36
CA TYR A 262 -5.84 -5.71 10.64
C TYR A 262 -6.76 -6.84 11.09
N PHE A 263 -6.47 -8.08 10.71
CA PHE A 263 -7.32 -9.23 11.00
C PHE A 263 -6.73 -10.15 12.08
N GLY A 264 -5.52 -10.66 11.90
CA GLY A 264 -4.89 -11.60 12.82
C GLY A 264 -4.24 -10.95 14.04
N LEU A 265 -3.65 -9.75 13.89
CA LEU A 265 -2.96 -9.07 14.99
C LEU A 265 -3.87 -8.76 16.20
N PRO A 266 -5.13 -8.26 16.03
CA PRO A 266 -6.04 -8.10 17.16
C PRO A 266 -6.31 -9.41 17.91
N VAL A 267 -6.47 -10.53 17.19
CA VAL A 267 -6.67 -11.87 17.78
C VAL A 267 -5.46 -12.28 18.62
N GLU A 268 -4.25 -12.03 18.09
CA GLU A 268 -3.00 -12.35 18.82
C GLU A 268 -2.83 -11.53 20.09
N LEU A 269 -3.10 -10.22 20.03
CA LEU A 269 -3.01 -9.34 21.19
C LEU A 269 -3.99 -9.75 22.30
N GLU A 270 -5.17 -10.22 21.94
CA GLU A 270 -6.14 -10.76 22.89
C GLU A 270 -5.67 -12.10 23.47
N ARG A 271 -5.27 -13.04 22.61
CA ARG A 271 -4.77 -14.35 23.01
C ARG A 271 -3.57 -14.25 23.97
N SER A 272 -2.64 -13.33 23.68
CA SER A 272 -1.43 -13.12 24.52
C SER A 272 -1.70 -12.38 25.82
N GLY A 273 -2.92 -11.86 26.04
CA GLY A 273 -3.29 -11.04 27.20
C GLY A 273 -2.76 -9.60 27.14
N ALA A 274 -2.20 -9.17 25.99
CA ALA A 274 -1.77 -7.79 25.81
C ALA A 274 -2.96 -6.82 25.70
N GLY A 275 -4.08 -7.29 25.16
CA GLY A 275 -5.26 -6.47 24.90
C GLY A 275 -5.15 -5.62 23.64
N THR A 276 -6.30 -5.33 23.03
CA THR A 276 -6.39 -4.58 21.77
C THR A 276 -6.02 -3.10 21.90
N SER A 277 -5.98 -2.56 23.14
CA SER A 277 -5.43 -1.21 23.41
C SER A 277 -3.98 -1.03 22.96
N ASN A 278 -3.19 -2.12 22.90
CA ASN A 278 -1.82 -2.08 22.39
C ASN A 278 -1.69 -2.04 20.87
N LEU A 279 -2.78 -2.11 20.09
CA LEU A 279 -2.73 -1.96 18.64
C LEU A 279 -2.01 -0.70 18.21
N ALA A 280 -2.31 0.45 18.83
CA ALA A 280 -1.66 1.72 18.51
C ALA A 280 -0.14 1.67 18.72
N VAL A 281 0.32 1.04 19.80
CA VAL A 281 1.75 0.86 20.13
C VAL A 281 2.43 -0.03 19.07
N VAL A 282 1.78 -1.13 18.68
CA VAL A 282 2.34 -2.06 17.69
C VAL A 282 2.39 -1.43 16.30
N PHE A 283 1.38 -0.64 15.90
CA PHE A 283 1.42 0.12 14.64
C PHE A 283 2.49 1.22 14.67
N ALA A 284 2.64 1.94 15.78
CA ALA A 284 3.72 2.92 15.95
C ALA A 284 5.10 2.27 15.81
N TYR A 285 5.30 1.09 16.41
CA TYR A 285 6.52 0.30 16.27
C TYR A 285 6.77 -0.12 14.82
N ALA A 286 5.75 -0.61 14.09
CA ALA A 286 5.85 -0.96 12.67
C ALA A 286 6.33 0.21 11.81
N SER A 287 5.72 1.39 12.02
CA SER A 287 6.08 2.60 11.29
C SER A 287 7.48 3.11 11.65
N LEU A 288 7.88 3.02 12.92
CA LEU A 288 9.24 3.36 13.35
C LEU A 288 10.28 2.47 12.66
N LEU A 289 10.04 1.16 12.59
CA LEU A 289 10.89 0.24 11.83
C LEU A 289 10.96 0.65 10.35
N THR A 290 9.83 0.99 9.75
CA THR A 290 9.78 1.40 8.34
C THR A 290 10.56 2.68 8.11
N ILE A 291 10.34 3.71 8.91
CA ILE A 291 11.04 5.00 8.77
C ILE A 291 12.56 4.82 8.91
N THR A 292 13.00 4.02 9.87
CA THR A 292 14.43 3.86 10.17
C THR A 292 15.14 2.91 9.22
N LEU A 293 14.51 1.81 8.83
CA LEU A 293 15.15 0.71 8.11
C LEU A 293 14.83 0.63 6.62
N GLN A 294 13.77 1.30 6.14
CA GLN A 294 13.35 1.24 4.73
C GLN A 294 14.48 1.61 3.77
N TRP A 295 15.19 2.70 4.04
CA TRP A 295 16.26 3.17 3.15
C TRP A 295 17.50 2.27 3.13
N PRO A 296 18.10 1.87 4.28
CA PRO A 296 19.25 0.95 4.28
C PRO A 296 18.91 -0.42 3.70
N ILE A 297 17.74 -0.99 4.01
CA ILE A 297 17.31 -2.29 3.48
C ILE A 297 17.08 -2.19 1.96
N ALA A 298 16.36 -1.18 1.48
CA ALA A 298 16.14 -0.98 0.05
C ALA A 298 17.46 -0.81 -0.72
N ARG A 299 18.46 -0.12 -0.14
CA ARG A 299 19.79 0.01 -0.74
C ARG A 299 20.54 -1.33 -0.80
N LEU A 300 20.45 -2.12 0.25
CA LEU A 300 21.07 -3.45 0.32
C LEU A 300 20.44 -4.40 -0.69
N MET A 301 19.11 -4.42 -0.75
CA MET A 301 18.34 -5.31 -1.63
C MET A 301 18.53 -4.96 -3.11
N ARG A 302 18.69 -3.68 -3.46
CA ARG A 302 19.06 -3.30 -4.85
C ARG A 302 20.41 -3.88 -5.30
N LYS A 303 21.38 -4.00 -4.37
CA LYS A 303 22.67 -4.65 -4.67
C LYS A 303 22.54 -6.17 -4.79
N ALA A 304 21.72 -6.78 -3.95
CA ALA A 304 21.50 -8.22 -3.94
C ALA A 304 20.69 -8.71 -5.14
N GLY A 305 19.82 -7.86 -5.70
CA GLY A 305 18.96 -8.17 -6.83
C GLY A 305 17.67 -8.92 -6.44
N PRO A 306 16.69 -8.99 -7.37
CA PRO A 306 15.36 -9.54 -7.09
C PRO A 306 15.39 -11.04 -6.75
N GLU A 307 16.34 -11.79 -7.31
CA GLU A 307 16.49 -13.23 -7.07
C GLU A 307 16.85 -13.58 -5.62
N THR A 308 17.44 -12.63 -4.89
CA THR A 308 17.79 -12.77 -3.47
C THR A 308 16.78 -12.05 -2.59
N ALA A 309 16.39 -10.84 -2.98
CA ALA A 309 15.53 -9.98 -2.16
C ALA A 309 14.12 -10.54 -1.97
N LEU A 310 13.51 -11.10 -3.03
CA LEU A 310 12.15 -11.64 -2.93
C LEU A 310 12.08 -12.89 -2.03
N PRO A 311 12.90 -13.93 -2.24
CA PRO A 311 12.90 -15.09 -1.33
C PRO A 311 13.23 -14.70 0.12
N LEU A 312 14.23 -13.82 0.32
CA LEU A 312 14.59 -13.35 1.66
C LEU A 312 13.42 -12.63 2.35
N GLY A 313 12.73 -11.75 1.61
CA GLY A 313 11.60 -11.01 2.16
C GLY A 313 10.44 -11.92 2.56
N PHE A 314 10.08 -12.90 1.73
CA PHE A 314 9.05 -13.89 2.08
C PHE A 314 9.50 -14.82 3.23
N SER A 315 10.79 -15.15 3.31
CA SER A 315 11.35 -15.91 4.45
C SER A 315 11.25 -15.14 5.77
N LEU A 316 11.50 -13.82 5.75
CA LEU A 316 11.34 -12.96 6.93
C LEU A 316 9.87 -12.88 7.38
N GLN A 317 8.93 -12.75 6.43
CA GLN A 317 7.50 -12.81 6.75
C GLN A 317 7.10 -14.17 7.33
N ALA A 318 7.56 -15.25 6.71
CA ALA A 318 7.32 -16.61 7.20
C ALA A 318 7.89 -16.80 8.61
N LEU A 319 9.08 -16.26 8.91
CA LEU A 319 9.68 -16.32 10.24
C LEU A 319 8.83 -15.56 11.28
N GLY A 320 8.28 -14.40 10.92
CA GLY A 320 7.34 -13.66 11.76
C GLY A 320 6.12 -14.52 12.14
N PHE A 321 5.49 -15.18 11.17
CA PHE A 321 4.36 -16.08 11.42
C PHE A 321 4.80 -17.37 12.17
N ALA A 322 5.97 -17.91 11.86
CA ALA A 322 6.51 -19.09 12.55
C ALA A 322 6.76 -18.81 14.03
N SER A 323 7.19 -17.61 14.38
CA SER A 323 7.35 -17.21 15.79
C SER A 323 6.01 -17.27 16.54
N LEU A 324 4.91 -16.80 15.91
CA LEU A 324 3.58 -16.93 16.49
C LEU A 324 3.12 -18.38 16.56
N THR A 325 3.38 -19.18 15.53
CA THR A 325 3.09 -20.62 15.55
C THR A 325 3.71 -21.30 16.76
N ALA A 326 4.99 -21.03 17.04
CA ALA A 326 5.69 -21.58 18.20
C ALA A 326 5.13 -21.06 19.54
N LEU A 327 4.94 -19.74 19.66
CA LEU A 327 4.46 -19.10 20.89
C LEU A 327 2.98 -19.38 21.19
N ALA A 328 2.18 -19.73 20.18
CA ALA A 328 0.80 -20.14 20.39
C ALA A 328 0.70 -21.51 21.10
N VAL A 329 1.67 -22.39 20.86
CA VAL A 329 1.72 -23.74 21.46
C VAL A 329 2.52 -23.75 22.75
N PHE A 330 3.67 -23.05 22.78
CA PHE A 330 4.62 -23.07 23.90
C PHE A 330 4.95 -21.65 24.35
N PRO A 331 4.03 -20.93 25.01
CA PRO A 331 4.34 -19.60 25.56
C PRO A 331 5.29 -19.76 26.74
N PRO A 332 6.52 -19.17 26.69
CA PRO A 332 7.43 -19.22 27.83
C PRO A 332 6.86 -18.49 29.05
N PRO A 333 7.08 -18.98 30.28
CA PRO A 333 6.64 -18.28 31.48
C PRO A 333 7.33 -16.93 31.60
N GLY A 334 6.57 -15.88 31.93
CA GLY A 334 7.10 -14.50 32.05
C GLY A 334 7.29 -13.78 30.72
N LEU A 335 6.83 -14.33 29.60
CA LEU A 335 6.86 -13.64 28.31
C LEU A 335 6.05 -12.35 28.37
N LEU A 336 6.62 -11.25 27.85
CA LEU A 336 5.88 -9.99 27.71
C LEU A 336 4.72 -10.20 26.72
N PRO A 337 3.47 -9.90 27.10
CA PRO A 337 2.29 -10.19 26.27
C PRO A 337 2.32 -9.57 24.86
N VAL A 338 2.97 -8.41 24.70
CA VAL A 338 3.07 -7.72 23.40
C VAL A 338 4.17 -8.29 22.50
N LEU A 339 5.11 -9.08 23.03
CA LEU A 339 6.29 -9.57 22.29
C LEU A 339 5.93 -10.42 21.06
N PRO A 340 4.97 -11.36 21.09
CA PRO A 340 4.58 -12.11 19.90
C PRO A 340 4.13 -11.20 18.76
N ALA A 341 3.29 -10.21 19.06
CA ALA A 341 2.83 -9.21 18.10
C ALA A 341 4.00 -8.40 17.50
N MET A 342 4.97 -8.00 18.32
CA MET A 342 6.17 -7.28 17.84
C MET A 342 7.04 -8.14 16.93
N LEU A 343 7.21 -9.44 17.23
CA LEU A 343 7.95 -10.37 16.37
C LEU A 343 7.27 -10.54 15.00
N LEU A 344 5.94 -10.72 14.99
CA LEU A 344 5.16 -10.77 13.74
C LEU A 344 5.41 -9.52 12.93
N VAL A 345 5.16 -8.36 13.52
CA VAL A 345 5.25 -7.05 12.83
C VAL A 345 6.66 -6.79 12.32
N THR A 346 7.69 -7.19 13.08
CA THR A 346 9.09 -7.11 12.62
C THR A 346 9.31 -7.94 11.36
N GLY A 347 8.88 -9.20 11.37
CA GLY A 347 8.98 -10.08 10.20
C GLY A 347 8.24 -9.53 8.98
N LEU A 348 7.02 -9.01 9.18
CA LEU A 348 6.21 -8.42 8.11
C LEU A 348 6.84 -7.14 7.55
N ALA A 349 7.28 -6.22 8.41
CA ALA A 349 7.88 -4.95 8.01
C ALA A 349 9.19 -5.17 7.23
N LEU A 350 10.12 -5.94 7.78
CA LEU A 350 11.40 -6.25 7.15
C LEU A 350 11.19 -7.00 5.82
N GLY A 351 10.27 -7.97 5.81
CA GLY A 351 9.94 -8.72 4.61
C GLY A 351 9.35 -7.82 3.52
N ASN A 352 8.41 -6.95 3.86
CA ASN A 352 7.79 -6.03 2.90
C ASN A 352 8.81 -5.03 2.33
N MET A 353 9.76 -4.53 3.14
CA MET A 353 10.85 -3.66 2.69
C MET A 353 11.74 -4.33 1.64
N CYS A 354 11.91 -5.66 1.71
CA CYS A 354 12.66 -6.44 0.73
C CYS A 354 11.83 -6.70 -0.53
N VAL A 355 10.55 -7.09 -0.36
CA VAL A 355 9.68 -7.57 -1.45
C VAL A 355 9.16 -6.45 -2.32
N MET A 356 8.54 -5.43 -1.73
CA MET A 356 7.77 -4.42 -2.47
C MET A 356 8.59 -3.63 -3.48
N PRO A 357 9.78 -3.07 -3.17
CA PRO A 357 10.55 -2.29 -4.14
C PRO A 357 11.04 -3.12 -5.32
N MET A 358 11.39 -4.39 -5.07
CA MET A 358 11.87 -5.30 -6.12
C MET A 358 10.73 -5.75 -7.02
N ALA A 359 9.57 -6.07 -6.45
CA ALA A 359 8.39 -6.45 -7.23
C ALA A 359 7.91 -5.33 -8.13
N MET A 360 7.88 -4.09 -7.64
CA MET A 360 7.50 -2.92 -8.45
C MET A 360 8.48 -2.71 -9.61
N GLY A 361 9.79 -2.93 -9.39
CA GLY A 361 10.80 -2.88 -10.46
C GLY A 361 10.61 -3.97 -11.51
N LEU A 362 10.29 -5.20 -11.09
CA LEU A 362 10.07 -6.32 -12.02
C LEU A 362 8.83 -6.15 -12.91
N VAL A 363 7.80 -5.42 -12.45
CA VAL A 363 6.64 -5.09 -13.29
C VAL A 363 7.07 -4.34 -14.56
N LEU A 364 8.07 -3.46 -14.48
CA LEU A 364 8.63 -2.77 -15.66
C LEU A 364 9.31 -3.74 -16.63
N GLU A 365 10.02 -4.74 -16.11
CA GLU A 365 10.64 -5.79 -16.94
C GLU A 365 9.59 -6.68 -17.62
N PHE A 366 8.54 -7.10 -16.89
CA PHE A 366 7.43 -7.89 -17.44
C PHE A 366 6.63 -7.12 -18.51
N SER A 367 6.49 -5.82 -18.36
CA SER A 367 5.75 -5.02 -19.34
C SER A 367 6.46 -4.95 -20.70
N ALA A 368 7.80 -5.09 -20.74
CA ALA A 368 8.61 -5.10 -21.96
C ALA A 368 8.26 -3.94 -22.92
N GLY A 369 8.08 -2.72 -22.38
CA GLY A 369 7.69 -1.52 -23.13
C GLY A 369 6.20 -1.36 -23.42
N ARG A 370 5.34 -2.31 -22.98
CA ARG A 370 3.87 -2.18 -23.00
C ARG A 370 3.40 -1.26 -21.85
N PRO A 371 2.16 -0.75 -21.89
CA PRO A 371 1.62 0.05 -20.80
C PRO A 371 1.67 -0.70 -19.46
N THR A 372 2.41 -0.15 -18.50
CA THR A 372 2.68 -0.79 -17.19
C THR A 372 1.46 -0.84 -16.27
N GLY A 373 0.49 0.05 -16.51
CA GLY A 373 -0.72 0.17 -15.66
C GLY A 373 -1.51 -1.13 -15.56
N ALA A 374 -1.64 -1.91 -16.65
CA ALA A 374 -2.32 -3.20 -16.65
C ALA A 374 -1.60 -4.23 -15.76
N TYR A 375 -0.28 -4.23 -15.77
CA TYR A 375 0.55 -5.13 -14.96
C TYR A 375 0.49 -4.77 -13.47
N TYR A 376 0.60 -3.48 -13.11
CA TYR A 376 0.42 -3.02 -11.73
C TYR A 376 -1.00 -3.30 -11.22
N GLY A 377 -2.01 -3.01 -12.06
CA GLY A 377 -3.40 -3.28 -11.74
C GLY A 377 -3.67 -4.77 -11.50
N MET A 378 -3.16 -5.65 -12.37
CA MET A 378 -3.29 -7.10 -12.19
C MET A 378 -2.59 -7.60 -10.92
N LEU A 379 -1.40 -7.07 -10.61
CA LEU A 379 -0.67 -7.43 -9.39
C LEU A 379 -1.46 -7.01 -8.14
N ALA A 380 -2.03 -5.81 -8.13
CA ALA A 380 -2.86 -5.32 -7.05
C ALA A 380 -4.16 -6.14 -6.92
N SER A 381 -4.82 -6.46 -8.05
CA SER A 381 -6.05 -7.27 -8.07
C SER A 381 -5.81 -8.69 -7.57
N ALA A 382 -4.70 -9.32 -7.97
CA ALA A 382 -4.31 -10.64 -7.46
C ALA A 382 -4.10 -10.60 -5.93
N GLY A 383 -3.43 -9.56 -5.43
CA GLY A 383 -3.27 -9.33 -3.99
C GLY A 383 -4.62 -9.15 -3.27
N GLY A 384 -5.51 -8.32 -3.82
CA GLY A 384 -6.85 -8.11 -3.27
C GLY A 384 -7.67 -9.41 -3.21
N LEU A 385 -7.63 -10.22 -4.28
CA LEU A 385 -8.30 -11.51 -4.33
C LEU A 385 -7.71 -12.48 -3.28
N ALA A 386 -6.37 -12.50 -3.13
CA ALA A 386 -5.71 -13.32 -2.12
C ALA A 386 -6.12 -12.91 -0.70
N VAL A 387 -6.35 -11.63 -0.43
CA VAL A 387 -6.83 -11.15 0.87
C VAL A 387 -8.26 -11.63 1.16
N VAL A 388 -9.19 -11.51 0.20
CA VAL A 388 -10.57 -11.98 0.39
C VAL A 388 -10.60 -13.49 0.65
N THR A 389 -9.98 -14.26 -0.24
CA THR A 389 -9.99 -15.73 -0.14
C THR A 389 -9.17 -16.23 1.05
N GLY A 390 -8.02 -15.59 1.31
CA GLY A 390 -7.14 -15.92 2.42
C GLY A 390 -7.79 -15.60 3.78
N ASN A 391 -8.43 -14.43 3.94
CA ASN A 391 -9.14 -14.11 5.17
C ASN A 391 -10.33 -15.03 5.41
N ALA A 392 -11.08 -15.40 4.34
CA ALA A 392 -12.17 -16.38 4.45
C ALA A 392 -11.66 -17.76 4.90
N ALA A 393 -10.49 -18.19 4.41
CA ALA A 393 -9.87 -19.45 4.82
C ALA A 393 -9.28 -19.39 6.25
N LEU A 394 -8.75 -18.25 6.66
CA LEU A 394 -8.17 -18.04 8.00
C LEU A 394 -9.23 -17.83 9.08
N ALA A 395 -10.40 -17.28 8.73
CA ALA A 395 -11.44 -16.92 9.68
C ALA A 395 -11.84 -18.07 10.64
N PRO A 396 -12.19 -19.27 10.16
CA PRO A 396 -12.52 -20.37 11.05
C PRO A 396 -11.35 -20.81 11.94
N LEU A 397 -10.11 -20.62 11.48
CA LEU A 397 -8.92 -20.95 12.26
C LEU A 397 -8.70 -19.93 13.40
N TYR A 398 -9.02 -18.64 13.17
CA TYR A 398 -8.93 -17.59 14.17
C TYR A 398 -9.98 -17.74 15.29
N GLU A 399 -11.14 -18.32 15.03
CA GLU A 399 -12.14 -18.62 16.08
C GLU A 399 -11.59 -19.57 17.15
N TYR A 400 -10.73 -20.50 16.77
CA TYR A 400 -10.05 -21.42 17.70
C TYR A 400 -8.73 -20.88 18.26
N ALA A 401 -8.27 -19.72 17.79
CA ALA A 401 -6.97 -19.15 18.19
C ALA A 401 -7.02 -18.25 19.43
N THR A 402 -8.17 -18.06 20.05
CA THR A 402 -8.35 -17.18 21.21
C THR A 402 -7.79 -17.74 22.51
N THR A 403 -7.66 -19.07 22.61
CA THR A 403 -7.10 -19.76 23.78
C THR A 403 -5.79 -20.47 23.43
N PRO A 404 -4.77 -20.46 24.31
CA PRO A 404 -3.51 -21.18 24.08
C PRO A 404 -3.78 -22.67 23.88
N SER A 405 -3.47 -23.19 22.69
CA SER A 405 -3.67 -24.58 22.33
C SER A 405 -2.92 -24.92 21.03
N ILE A 406 -2.80 -26.19 20.70
CA ILE A 406 -2.21 -26.63 19.42
C ILE A 406 -3.03 -26.09 18.25
N THR A 407 -4.38 -26.01 18.39
CA THR A 407 -5.25 -25.47 17.36
C THR A 407 -5.08 -23.96 17.16
N ALA A 408 -4.67 -23.23 18.19
CA ALA A 408 -4.36 -21.81 18.11
C ALA A 408 -3.18 -21.49 17.17
N ALA A 409 -2.31 -22.46 16.91
CA ALA A 409 -1.20 -22.31 15.98
C ALA A 409 -1.63 -22.40 14.50
N ALA A 410 -2.80 -22.95 14.21
CA ALA A 410 -3.23 -23.29 12.84
C ALA A 410 -3.24 -22.09 11.88
N PRO A 411 -3.81 -20.91 12.20
CA PRO A 411 -3.79 -19.78 11.27
C PRO A 411 -2.37 -19.28 11.00
N TRP A 412 -1.51 -19.25 12.02
CA TRP A 412 -0.13 -18.81 11.91
C TRP A 412 0.72 -19.80 11.11
N LEU A 413 0.50 -21.10 11.30
CA LEU A 413 1.15 -22.16 10.52
C LEU A 413 0.77 -22.08 9.04
N LEU A 414 -0.51 -21.84 8.72
CA LEU A 414 -0.95 -21.66 7.34
C LEU A 414 -0.24 -20.46 6.69
N MET A 415 -0.15 -19.33 7.38
CA MET A 415 0.56 -18.15 6.89
C MET A 415 2.07 -18.40 6.74
N THR A 416 2.67 -19.14 7.68
CA THR A 416 4.08 -19.59 7.59
C THR A 416 4.31 -20.40 6.32
N LEU A 417 3.45 -21.38 6.05
CA LEU A 417 3.55 -22.26 4.88
C LEU A 417 3.39 -21.46 3.57
N LEU A 418 2.43 -20.54 3.50
CA LEU A 418 2.25 -19.65 2.34
C LEU A 418 3.50 -18.77 2.09
N GLY A 419 4.10 -18.23 3.15
CA GLY A 419 5.33 -17.47 3.07
C GLY A 419 6.52 -18.32 2.58
N VAL A 420 6.69 -19.51 3.13
CA VAL A 420 7.75 -20.46 2.72
C VAL A 420 7.56 -20.88 1.26
N VAL A 421 6.36 -21.26 0.86
CA VAL A 421 6.05 -21.63 -0.52
C VAL A 421 6.36 -20.47 -1.46
N SER A 422 5.97 -19.25 -1.10
CA SER A 422 6.30 -18.05 -1.90
C SER A 422 7.82 -17.83 -1.97
N ALA A 423 8.55 -17.95 -0.86
CA ALA A 423 10.00 -17.81 -0.83
C ALA A 423 10.70 -18.81 -1.77
N VAL A 424 10.26 -20.07 -1.78
CA VAL A 424 10.87 -21.13 -2.58
C VAL A 424 10.56 -21.00 -4.06
N PHE A 425 9.33 -20.60 -4.41
CA PHE A 425 8.86 -20.69 -5.80
C PHE A 425 8.91 -19.38 -6.57
N ILE A 426 8.87 -18.21 -5.93
CA ILE A 426 8.79 -16.91 -6.61
C ILE A 426 9.97 -16.68 -7.55
N GLY A 427 11.16 -17.17 -7.19
CA GLY A 427 12.37 -17.05 -8.00
C GLY A 427 12.27 -17.67 -9.39
N LYS A 428 11.41 -18.71 -9.58
CA LYS A 428 11.20 -19.38 -10.87
C LYS A 428 10.50 -18.49 -11.90
N PHE A 429 9.77 -17.47 -11.45
CA PHE A 429 8.97 -16.60 -12.29
C PHE A 429 9.65 -15.26 -12.59
N ILE A 430 10.83 -14.99 -12.01
CA ILE A 430 11.58 -13.76 -12.27
C ILE A 430 12.14 -13.78 -13.71
N PRO A 431 11.96 -12.71 -14.51
CA PRO A 431 12.50 -12.62 -15.86
C PRO A 431 14.04 -12.75 -15.86
N GLY A 432 14.58 -13.57 -16.74
CA GLY A 432 16.04 -13.75 -16.91
C GLY A 432 16.76 -14.52 -15.79
N SER A 433 16.03 -15.10 -14.82
CA SER A 433 16.62 -15.86 -13.71
C SER A 433 17.48 -17.04 -14.19
N SER A 434 17.04 -17.78 -15.19
CA SER A 434 17.78 -18.92 -15.75
C SER A 434 19.12 -18.51 -16.43
N ALA A 435 19.13 -17.38 -17.16
CA ALA A 435 20.33 -16.86 -17.79
C ALA A 435 21.32 -16.29 -16.77
N ARG A 436 20.82 -15.59 -15.74
CA ARG A 436 21.64 -15.05 -14.64
C ARG A 436 22.21 -16.17 -13.75
N ALA A 437 21.44 -17.22 -13.48
CA ALA A 437 21.90 -18.39 -12.73
C ALA A 437 23.00 -19.15 -13.48
N ALA A 438 22.87 -19.31 -14.80
CA ALA A 438 23.90 -19.92 -15.65
C ALA A 438 25.17 -19.08 -15.69
N ALA A 439 25.07 -17.74 -15.76
CA ALA A 439 26.22 -16.83 -15.72
C ALA A 439 26.96 -16.87 -14.36
N ARG A 440 26.20 -16.93 -13.24
CA ARG A 440 26.82 -17.08 -11.90
C ARG A 440 27.53 -18.42 -11.73
N ARG A 441 26.98 -19.53 -12.22
CA ARG A 441 27.65 -20.84 -12.17
C ARG A 441 28.99 -20.84 -12.93
N LYS A 442 29.08 -20.16 -14.08
CA LYS A 442 30.34 -20.02 -14.83
C LYS A 442 31.40 -19.20 -14.10
N LEU A 443 31.00 -18.21 -13.26
CA LEU A 443 31.92 -17.39 -12.46
C LEU A 443 32.48 -18.11 -11.21
N HIS A 444 31.80 -19.15 -10.73
CA HIS A 444 32.28 -19.98 -9.60
C HIS A 444 33.05 -21.22 -10.02
N THR A 445 33.21 -21.48 -11.33
CA THR A 445 33.98 -22.61 -11.91
C THR A 445 35.30 -22.17 -12.51
N VAL A 446 35.68 -20.91 -12.39
CA VAL A 446 37.01 -20.33 -12.68
C VAL A 446 37.64 -19.88 -11.35
#